data_84bee69ba22bb48270ba8841864c56d0
#
_entry.id   84bee69ba22bb48270ba8841864c56d0
#
_cell.length_a   1.000
_cell.length_b   1.000
_cell.length_c   1.000
_cell.angle_alpha   90.00
_cell.angle_beta   90.00
_cell.angle_gamma   90.00
#
_symmetry.space_group_name_H-M   'P 1'
#
loop_
_entity.id
_entity.type
_entity.pdbx_description
1 polymer ?
#
loop_
_entity_poly.entity_id
_entity_poly.type
_entity_poly.pdbx_seq_one_letter_code
_entity_poly.pdbx_strand_id
1 'polypeptide(L)'
;MEEVRALLCKDGDCELEELEWAEEEDHPPALYLDKEHLAPGQKYELVLSFIHNGEEVAELRESFTTSLDLSQLKPEAVAVEDKVVLTWAEVDGADNYLVHRQYEGEDPEEDLVTNVSESEAAGLDVLDQRLCSTATYLVEVVKEGLDEQPRISSNRVTVLPNNTEPFMAEDLQVHTEGREDVGLEWRHLPCVEGYTVMFTSKDGREVTEEVGSCHLSSCCTDW
;
A
#
# COMPACT_ATOMS: atom_id res chain seq x y z
N MET A 1 -44.32 -9.54 32.35
CA MET A 1 -43.88 -9.38 30.97
C MET A 1 -42.42 -8.95 31.06
N GLU A 2 -41.55 -9.66 30.41
CA GLU A 2 -40.12 -9.29 30.33
C GLU A 2 -39.94 -8.41 29.11
N GLU A 3 -39.30 -7.28 29.27
CA GLU A 3 -39.06 -6.33 28.20
C GLU A 3 -37.54 -5.98 28.23
N VAL A 4 -36.93 -5.94 27.05
CA VAL A 4 -35.55 -5.43 26.89
C VAL A 4 -35.62 -4.14 26.09
N ARG A 5 -35.02 -3.10 26.58
CA ARG A 5 -34.82 -1.84 25.86
C ARG A 5 -33.40 -1.66 25.49
N ALA A 6 -33.13 -1.19 24.29
CA ALA A 6 -31.82 -0.80 23.85
C ALA A 6 -31.78 0.69 23.57
N LEU A 7 -30.71 1.30 24.03
CA LEU A 7 -30.35 2.66 23.67
C LEU A 7 -28.99 2.62 22.97
N LEU A 8 -28.92 3.27 21.84
CA LEU A 8 -27.66 3.53 21.16
C LEU A 8 -27.24 4.97 21.47
N CYS A 9 -26.05 5.11 22.04
CA CYS A 9 -25.53 6.40 22.46
C CYS A 9 -24.32 6.77 21.61
N LYS A 10 -24.30 8.01 21.11
CA LYS A 10 -23.17 8.64 20.45
C LYS A 10 -22.88 9.99 21.12
N ASP A 11 -21.64 10.21 21.56
CA ASP A 11 -21.19 11.46 22.19
C ASP A 11 -22.06 11.89 23.42
N GLY A 12 -22.71 10.92 24.06
CA GLY A 12 -23.61 11.14 25.22
C GLY A 12 -25.07 11.36 24.85
N ASP A 13 -25.41 11.50 23.58
CA ASP A 13 -26.77 11.52 23.07
C ASP A 13 -27.23 10.08 22.80
N CYS A 14 -28.35 9.67 23.42
CA CYS A 14 -28.86 8.31 23.35
C CYS A 14 -30.22 8.29 22.65
N GLU A 15 -30.37 7.42 21.66
CA GLU A 15 -31.61 7.19 20.95
C GLU A 15 -32.13 5.79 21.27
N LEU A 16 -33.46 5.65 21.35
CA LEU A 16 -34.10 4.37 21.53
C LEU A 16 -34.10 3.62 20.22
N GLU A 17 -33.48 2.46 20.17
CA GLU A 17 -33.45 1.60 18.98
C GLU A 17 -34.50 0.50 19.04
N GLU A 18 -35.14 0.26 17.90
CA GLU A 18 -35.93 -0.95 17.71
C GLU A 18 -34.99 -2.11 17.39
N LEU A 19 -34.99 -3.10 18.26
CA LEU A 19 -34.12 -4.26 18.12
C LEU A 19 -34.86 -5.40 17.47
N GLU A 20 -34.29 -5.97 16.43
CA GLU A 20 -34.75 -7.23 15.87
C GLU A 20 -34.08 -8.39 16.60
N TRP A 21 -34.90 -9.24 17.21
CA TRP A 21 -34.42 -10.48 17.83
C TRP A 21 -34.35 -11.58 16.79
N ALA A 22 -33.19 -12.19 16.62
CA ALA A 22 -33.10 -13.47 15.92
C ALA A 22 -33.06 -14.60 16.94
N GLU A 23 -34.10 -15.42 16.96
CA GLU A 23 -34.13 -16.70 17.66
C GLU A 23 -33.74 -17.79 16.64
N GLU A 24 -32.51 -18.25 16.67
CA GLU A 24 -32.11 -19.47 15.98
C GLU A 24 -32.07 -20.62 16.99
N GLU A 25 -32.67 -21.78 16.64
CA GLU A 25 -32.90 -22.92 17.57
C GLU A 25 -31.61 -23.43 18.26
N ASP A 26 -30.44 -23.19 17.72
CA ASP A 26 -29.15 -23.70 18.22
C ASP A 26 -28.14 -22.59 18.60
N HIS A 27 -28.51 -21.31 18.56
CA HIS A 27 -27.61 -20.19 18.88
C HIS A 27 -28.18 -19.34 20.02
N PRO A 28 -27.31 -18.70 20.83
CA PRO A 28 -27.79 -17.74 21.83
C PRO A 28 -28.55 -16.62 21.12
N PRO A 29 -29.58 -16.03 21.75
CA PRO A 29 -30.33 -14.94 21.18
C PRO A 29 -29.40 -13.82 20.76
N ALA A 30 -29.48 -13.44 19.48
CA ALA A 30 -28.68 -12.37 18.92
C ALA A 30 -29.55 -11.13 18.67
N LEU A 31 -28.93 -9.98 18.85
CA LEU A 31 -29.53 -8.67 18.70
C LEU A 31 -28.87 -7.99 17.52
N TYR A 32 -29.65 -7.59 16.53
CA TYR A 32 -29.14 -6.91 15.35
C TYR A 32 -29.55 -5.44 15.37
N LEU A 33 -28.56 -4.56 15.18
CA LEU A 33 -28.76 -3.14 14.91
C LEU A 33 -28.71 -2.91 13.40
N ASP A 34 -29.65 -2.15 12.87
CA ASP A 34 -29.58 -1.75 11.47
C ASP A 34 -28.39 -0.80 11.25
N LYS A 35 -27.53 -1.17 10.30
CA LYS A 35 -26.35 -0.37 9.96
C LYS A 35 -26.66 0.99 9.35
N GLU A 36 -27.89 1.22 8.88
CA GLU A 36 -28.29 2.52 8.32
C GLU A 36 -28.19 3.66 9.35
N HIS A 37 -28.22 3.32 10.63
CA HIS A 37 -28.09 4.28 11.73
C HIS A 37 -26.64 4.45 12.23
N LEU A 38 -25.68 3.65 11.71
CA LEU A 38 -24.31 3.64 12.15
C LEU A 38 -23.39 4.33 11.14
N ALA A 39 -22.81 5.46 11.52
CA ALA A 39 -21.80 6.11 10.70
C ALA A 39 -20.45 5.35 10.78
N PRO A 40 -19.68 5.25 9.67
CA PRO A 40 -18.38 4.57 9.67
C PRO A 40 -17.39 5.20 10.64
N GLY A 41 -16.55 4.38 11.28
CA GLY A 41 -15.47 4.81 12.15
C GLY A 41 -15.92 5.58 13.41
N GLN A 42 -17.17 5.47 13.80
CA GLN A 42 -17.72 6.16 14.97
C GLN A 42 -17.78 5.24 16.18
N LYS A 43 -17.51 5.83 17.36
CA LYS A 43 -17.65 5.13 18.63
C LYS A 43 -19.07 5.28 19.14
N TYR A 44 -19.65 4.15 19.52
CA TYR A 44 -20.97 4.05 20.10
C TYR A 44 -20.92 3.33 21.44
N GLU A 45 -21.88 3.61 22.30
CA GLU A 45 -22.19 2.83 23.51
C GLU A 45 -23.59 2.23 23.38
N LEU A 46 -23.71 0.92 23.45
CA LEU A 46 -24.98 0.21 23.53
C LEU A 46 -25.35 0.00 25.00
N VAL A 47 -26.52 0.46 25.37
CA VAL A 47 -27.08 0.25 26.70
C VAL A 47 -28.31 -0.62 26.60
N LEU A 48 -28.27 -1.80 27.22
CA LEU A 48 -29.38 -2.74 27.29
C LEU A 48 -29.98 -2.71 28.70
N SER A 49 -31.26 -2.33 28.82
CA SER A 49 -32.00 -2.36 30.07
C SER A 49 -32.98 -3.52 30.07
N PHE A 50 -32.89 -4.37 31.07
CA PHE A 50 -33.79 -5.50 31.29
C PHE A 50 -34.87 -5.08 32.27
N ILE A 51 -36.16 -5.20 31.83
CA ILE A 51 -37.33 -4.72 32.61
C ILE A 51 -38.19 -5.90 32.96
N HIS A 52 -38.44 -6.08 34.25
CA HIS A 52 -39.36 -7.08 34.79
C HIS A 52 -40.49 -6.41 35.59
N ASN A 53 -41.74 -6.67 35.22
CA ASN A 53 -42.94 -6.05 35.84
C ASN A 53 -42.91 -4.51 35.89
N GLY A 54 -42.24 -3.86 34.90
CA GLY A 54 -42.15 -2.40 34.80
C GLY A 54 -41.01 -1.77 35.61
N GLU A 55 -40.19 -2.57 36.27
CA GLU A 55 -39.00 -2.13 36.98
C GLU A 55 -37.73 -2.61 36.23
N GLU A 56 -36.75 -1.75 36.10
CA GLU A 56 -35.44 -2.12 35.58
C GLU A 56 -34.71 -3.00 36.58
N VAL A 57 -34.38 -4.22 36.17
CA VAL A 57 -33.73 -5.23 37.02
C VAL A 57 -32.26 -5.42 36.72
N ALA A 58 -31.81 -5.05 35.53
CA ALA A 58 -30.40 -5.08 35.13
C ALA A 58 -30.14 -4.11 33.98
N GLU A 59 -28.91 -3.64 33.91
CA GLU A 59 -28.39 -2.81 32.80
C GLU A 59 -27.04 -3.38 32.36
N LEU A 60 -26.83 -3.47 31.05
CA LEU A 60 -25.56 -3.82 30.42
C LEU A 60 -25.13 -2.68 29.51
N ARG A 61 -23.84 -2.29 29.60
CA ARG A 61 -23.24 -1.27 28.73
C ARG A 61 -22.07 -1.86 28.00
N GLU A 62 -22.00 -1.63 26.69
CA GLU A 62 -20.91 -2.08 25.86
C GLU A 62 -20.56 -0.97 24.87
N SER A 63 -19.24 -0.67 24.74
CA SER A 63 -18.76 0.31 23.79
C SER A 63 -18.13 -0.40 22.61
N PHE A 64 -18.42 0.07 21.41
CA PHE A 64 -17.84 -0.45 20.18
C PHE A 64 -17.56 0.68 19.19
N THR A 65 -16.65 0.43 18.25
CA THR A 65 -16.35 1.33 17.13
C THR A 65 -16.78 0.65 15.83
N THR A 66 -17.51 1.37 15.00
CA THR A 66 -17.94 0.85 13.70
C THR A 66 -16.78 0.72 12.72
N SER A 67 -16.87 -0.23 11.78
CA SER A 67 -15.89 -0.39 10.71
C SER A 67 -15.81 0.86 9.83
N LEU A 68 -14.65 1.08 9.22
CA LEU A 68 -14.45 2.12 8.21
C LEU A 68 -14.99 1.68 6.85
N ASP A 69 -15.53 2.62 6.07
CA ASP A 69 -15.86 2.39 4.66
C ASP A 69 -14.62 2.66 3.79
N LEU A 70 -13.98 1.60 3.33
CA LEU A 70 -12.78 1.66 2.49
C LEU A 70 -13.08 1.62 0.98
N SER A 71 -14.34 1.68 0.57
CA SER A 71 -14.74 1.52 -0.84
C SER A 71 -14.08 2.54 -1.77
N GLN A 72 -13.76 3.72 -1.28
CA GLN A 72 -13.10 4.81 -2.00
C GLN A 72 -11.58 4.83 -1.82
N LEU A 73 -11.03 4.08 -0.88
CA LEU A 73 -9.59 4.02 -0.65
C LEU A 73 -8.92 3.24 -1.78
N LYS A 74 -8.28 3.95 -2.70
CA LYS A 74 -7.55 3.40 -3.84
C LYS A 74 -6.20 4.08 -3.92
N PRO A 75 -5.19 3.61 -3.18
CA PRO A 75 -3.87 4.18 -3.23
C PRO A 75 -3.27 4.03 -4.63
N GLU A 76 -2.76 5.11 -5.19
CA GLU A 76 -2.07 5.15 -6.47
C GLU A 76 -0.66 5.72 -6.28
N ALA A 77 0.33 4.98 -6.78
CA ALA A 77 1.74 5.36 -6.72
C ALA A 77 2.25 5.70 -8.12
N VAL A 78 2.85 6.88 -8.28
CA VAL A 78 3.40 7.35 -9.54
C VAL A 78 4.84 7.81 -9.32
N ALA A 79 5.78 7.29 -10.12
CA ALA A 79 7.16 7.78 -10.10
C ALA A 79 7.23 9.13 -10.81
N VAL A 80 7.78 10.13 -10.12
CA VAL A 80 8.01 11.48 -10.64
C VAL A 80 9.44 11.87 -10.29
N GLU A 81 10.27 11.97 -11.31
CA GLU A 81 11.70 12.21 -11.14
C GLU A 81 12.36 11.11 -10.28
N ASP A 82 12.93 11.47 -9.13
CA ASP A 82 13.62 10.59 -8.18
C ASP A 82 12.76 10.22 -6.96
N LYS A 83 11.47 10.48 -7.02
CA LYS A 83 10.52 10.23 -5.93
C LYS A 83 9.27 9.50 -6.40
N VAL A 84 8.51 8.98 -5.47
CA VAL A 84 7.16 8.46 -5.69
C VAL A 84 6.15 9.44 -5.11
N VAL A 85 5.17 9.81 -5.90
CA VAL A 85 3.99 10.52 -5.42
C VAL A 85 2.91 9.48 -5.16
N LEU A 86 2.47 9.39 -3.91
CA LEU A 86 1.42 8.49 -3.47
C LEU A 86 0.16 9.31 -3.18
N THR A 87 -0.96 8.90 -3.76
CA THR A 87 -2.26 9.57 -3.59
C THR A 87 -3.34 8.56 -3.21
N TRP A 88 -4.29 8.98 -2.40
CA TRP A 88 -5.48 8.19 -2.07
C TRP A 88 -6.63 9.11 -1.65
N ALA A 89 -7.86 8.59 -1.66
CA ALA A 89 -9.01 9.30 -1.14
C ALA A 89 -9.08 9.20 0.38
N GLU A 90 -9.48 10.28 1.05
CA GLU A 90 -9.74 10.27 2.48
C GLU A 90 -10.81 9.23 2.84
N VAL A 91 -10.67 8.64 4.03
CA VAL A 91 -11.61 7.68 4.60
C VAL A 91 -12.32 8.36 5.76
N ASP A 92 -13.64 8.46 5.65
CA ASP A 92 -14.46 9.05 6.71
C ASP A 92 -14.26 8.32 8.04
N GLY A 93 -13.94 9.07 9.07
CA GLY A 93 -13.73 8.54 10.42
C GLY A 93 -12.32 8.03 10.69
N ALA A 94 -11.39 8.05 9.74
CA ALA A 94 -9.98 7.75 9.99
C ALA A 94 -9.33 8.81 10.91
N ASP A 95 -8.42 8.38 11.76
CA ASP A 95 -7.65 9.29 12.62
C ASP A 95 -6.32 9.68 11.96
N ASN A 96 -5.66 8.73 11.28
CA ASN A 96 -4.44 8.95 10.52
C ASN A 96 -4.17 7.78 9.56
N TYR A 97 -3.07 7.86 8.81
CA TYR A 97 -2.62 6.82 7.89
C TYR A 97 -1.16 6.48 8.15
N LEU A 98 -0.84 5.18 8.15
CA LEU A 98 0.54 4.72 8.12
C LEU A 98 0.84 4.23 6.70
N VAL A 99 1.94 4.72 6.14
CA VAL A 99 2.39 4.31 4.82
C VAL A 99 3.58 3.40 4.98
N HIS A 100 3.44 2.18 4.50
CA HIS A 100 4.49 1.16 4.46
C HIS A 100 4.96 0.94 3.04
N ARG A 101 6.19 0.49 2.87
CA ARG A 101 6.78 0.15 1.58
C ARG A 101 7.29 -1.28 1.60
N GLN A 102 7.03 -1.99 0.51
CA GLN A 102 7.53 -3.35 0.29
C GLN A 102 8.21 -3.43 -1.08
N TYR A 103 9.45 -3.84 -1.11
CA TYR A 103 10.19 -4.09 -2.36
C TYR A 103 9.90 -5.49 -2.91
N GLU A 104 9.83 -5.60 -4.24
CA GLU A 104 9.64 -6.87 -4.91
C GLU A 104 10.85 -7.79 -4.71
N GLY A 105 10.61 -9.04 -4.33
CA GLY A 105 11.66 -10.05 -4.12
C GLY A 105 12.36 -10.02 -2.77
N GLU A 106 12.00 -9.10 -1.88
CA GLU A 106 12.46 -9.10 -0.48
C GLU A 106 11.44 -9.82 0.43
N ASP A 107 11.93 -10.28 1.59
CA ASP A 107 11.05 -10.79 2.63
C ASP A 107 10.04 -9.69 3.02
N PRO A 108 8.82 -10.05 3.44
CA PRO A 108 7.74 -9.11 3.70
C PRO A 108 7.97 -8.25 4.97
N GLU A 109 9.19 -7.83 5.23
CA GLU A 109 9.47 -6.76 6.17
C GLU A 109 9.03 -5.45 5.53
N GLU A 110 7.90 -4.96 6.00
CA GLU A 110 7.35 -3.69 5.57
C GLU A 110 8.10 -2.55 6.25
N ASP A 111 8.77 -1.72 5.46
CA ASP A 111 9.37 -0.50 5.97
C ASP A 111 8.26 0.55 6.22
N LEU A 112 8.08 0.97 7.46
CA LEU A 112 7.25 2.14 7.75
C LEU A 112 7.93 3.39 7.17
N VAL A 113 7.30 3.99 6.16
CA VAL A 113 7.82 5.18 5.48
C VAL A 113 7.46 6.43 6.26
N THR A 114 6.19 6.56 6.64
CA THR A 114 5.71 7.77 7.33
C THR A 114 4.34 7.55 7.98
N ASN A 115 3.99 8.49 8.85
CA ASN A 115 2.66 8.65 9.43
C ASN A 115 2.10 9.98 8.93
N VAL A 116 0.91 9.96 8.36
CA VAL A 116 0.27 11.12 7.73
C VAL A 116 -1.05 11.37 8.41
N SER A 117 -1.31 12.61 8.80
CA SER A 117 -2.60 13.00 9.36
C SER A 117 -3.69 12.99 8.28
N GLU A 118 -4.94 12.92 8.69
CA GLU A 118 -6.11 12.92 7.80
C GLU A 118 -6.08 14.10 6.81
N SER A 119 -5.67 15.28 7.27
CA SER A 119 -5.58 16.50 6.45
C SER A 119 -4.49 16.46 5.37
N GLU A 120 -3.55 15.54 5.45
CA GLU A 120 -2.41 15.40 4.53
C GLU A 120 -2.58 14.23 3.54
N ALA A 121 -3.67 13.48 3.65
CA ALA A 121 -3.90 12.26 2.86
C ALA A 121 -4.09 12.49 1.34
N ALA A 122 -4.27 13.74 0.89
CA ALA A 122 -4.50 14.06 -0.52
C ALA A 122 -3.30 13.83 -1.46
N GLY A 123 -2.11 13.66 -0.92
CA GLY A 123 -0.90 13.33 -1.68
C GLY A 123 0.35 13.40 -0.82
N LEU A 124 1.24 12.45 -1.00
CA LEU A 124 2.48 12.32 -0.26
C LEU A 124 3.66 12.13 -1.21
N ASP A 125 4.67 12.96 -1.07
CA ASP A 125 5.95 12.78 -1.74
C ASP A 125 6.82 11.82 -0.93
N VAL A 126 7.07 10.63 -1.46
CA VAL A 126 7.96 9.64 -0.85
C VAL A 126 9.28 9.63 -1.61
N LEU A 127 10.37 9.90 -0.91
CA LEU A 127 11.71 9.72 -1.48
C LEU A 127 12.05 8.23 -1.49
N ASP A 128 12.10 7.65 -2.67
CA ASP A 128 12.57 6.28 -2.85
C ASP A 128 14.06 6.30 -3.18
N GLN A 129 14.88 5.82 -2.26
CA GLN A 129 16.33 5.80 -2.44
C GLN A 129 16.83 4.57 -3.23
N ARG A 130 15.95 3.57 -3.45
CA ARG A 130 16.29 2.35 -4.20
C ARG A 130 15.90 2.50 -5.66
N LEU A 131 16.71 3.21 -6.41
CA LEU A 131 16.57 3.29 -7.86
C LEU A 131 16.58 1.90 -8.48
N CYS A 132 15.78 1.71 -9.53
CA CYS A 132 15.67 0.45 -10.28
C CYS A 132 14.94 -0.69 -9.55
N SER A 133 14.50 -0.47 -8.34
CA SER A 133 13.71 -1.45 -7.60
C SER A 133 12.22 -1.16 -7.75
N THR A 134 11.43 -2.22 -7.90
CA THR A 134 9.97 -2.12 -7.90
C THR A 134 9.45 -2.23 -6.48
N ALA A 135 8.61 -1.29 -6.10
CA ALA A 135 7.96 -1.26 -4.80
C ALA A 135 6.44 -1.21 -4.90
N THR A 136 5.79 -1.67 -3.85
CA THR A 136 4.36 -1.48 -3.59
C THR A 136 4.24 -0.73 -2.26
N TYR A 137 3.32 0.21 -2.20
CA TYR A 137 3.03 0.95 -0.97
C TYR A 137 1.71 0.44 -0.37
N LEU A 138 1.71 0.24 0.93
CA LEU A 138 0.51 -0.14 1.67
C LEU A 138 0.08 1.06 2.51
N VAL A 139 -1.16 1.45 2.36
CA VAL A 139 -1.79 2.48 3.18
C VAL A 139 -2.64 1.79 4.23
N GLU A 140 -2.20 1.88 5.48
CA GLU A 140 -2.92 1.40 6.65
C GLU A 140 -3.73 2.55 7.22
N VAL A 141 -5.03 2.35 7.36
CA VAL A 141 -5.94 3.35 7.93
C VAL A 141 -6.05 3.12 9.42
N VAL A 142 -5.63 4.10 10.21
CA VAL A 142 -5.63 4.01 11.67
C VAL A 142 -6.90 4.63 12.23
N LYS A 143 -7.56 3.87 13.10
CA LYS A 143 -8.73 4.32 13.87
C LYS A 143 -8.65 3.81 15.30
N GLU A 144 -8.72 4.70 16.26
CA GLU A 144 -8.78 4.32 17.67
C GLU A 144 -10.03 3.47 17.96
N GLY A 145 -9.84 2.36 18.66
CA GLY A 145 -10.90 1.44 19.06
C GLY A 145 -11.22 0.35 18.03
N LEU A 146 -10.50 0.26 16.91
CA LEU A 146 -10.51 -0.92 16.05
C LEU A 146 -9.40 -1.89 16.45
N ASP A 147 -9.75 -3.17 16.59
CA ASP A 147 -8.80 -4.25 16.94
C ASP A 147 -7.79 -4.49 15.80
N GLU A 148 -8.25 -4.39 14.56
CA GLU A 148 -7.42 -4.53 13.37
C GLU A 148 -7.51 -3.28 12.49
N GLN A 149 -6.36 -2.75 12.10
CA GLN A 149 -6.29 -1.61 11.21
C GLN A 149 -6.28 -2.09 9.75
N PRO A 150 -7.21 -1.63 8.90
CA PRO A 150 -7.29 -2.08 7.53
C PRO A 150 -6.15 -1.51 6.67
N ARG A 151 -5.67 -2.32 5.70
CA ARG A 151 -4.57 -1.99 4.80
C ARG A 151 -4.96 -2.21 3.35
N ILE A 152 -4.61 -1.26 2.49
CA ILE A 152 -4.82 -1.36 1.04
C ILE A 152 -3.51 -1.09 0.32
N SER A 153 -3.19 -1.94 -0.66
CA SER A 153 -2.00 -1.81 -1.48
C SER A 153 -2.21 -0.87 -2.67
N SER A 154 -1.19 -0.08 -2.99
CA SER A 154 -1.11 0.66 -4.26
C SER A 154 -0.83 -0.28 -5.45
N ASN A 155 -0.80 0.29 -6.65
CA ASN A 155 -0.14 -0.31 -7.80
C ASN A 155 1.39 -0.41 -7.56
N ARG A 156 2.04 -1.26 -8.35
CA ARG A 156 3.52 -1.35 -8.39
C ARG A 156 4.11 -0.13 -9.07
N VAL A 157 5.23 0.36 -8.55
CA VAL A 157 5.96 1.49 -9.11
C VAL A 157 7.45 1.23 -9.07
N THR A 158 8.16 1.65 -10.12
CA THR A 158 9.62 1.58 -10.22
C THR A 158 10.15 2.99 -10.42
N VAL A 159 11.08 3.41 -9.57
CA VAL A 159 11.75 4.70 -9.72
C VAL A 159 13.00 4.50 -10.58
N LEU A 160 13.03 5.18 -11.70
CA LEU A 160 14.19 5.20 -12.60
C LEU A 160 15.02 6.46 -12.33
N PRO A 161 16.35 6.38 -12.45
CA PRO A 161 17.18 7.56 -12.30
C PRO A 161 16.87 8.62 -13.37
N ASN A 162 16.86 9.87 -12.96
CA ASN A 162 16.48 11.02 -13.78
C ASN A 162 17.37 11.26 -15.04
N ASN A 163 18.52 10.60 -15.15
CA ASN A 163 19.49 10.78 -16.22
C ASN A 163 19.60 9.57 -17.12
N THR A 164 18.48 9.07 -17.64
CA THR A 164 18.52 8.16 -18.79
C THR A 164 18.67 8.97 -20.06
N GLU A 165 19.83 9.63 -20.24
CA GLU A 165 20.19 10.09 -21.57
C GLU A 165 20.16 8.89 -22.52
N PRO A 166 19.56 9.03 -23.72
CA PRO A 166 19.53 7.92 -24.66
C PRO A 166 20.96 7.47 -24.96
N PHE A 167 21.16 6.15 -25.07
CA PHE A 167 22.45 5.60 -25.48
C PHE A 167 22.80 6.08 -26.88
N MET A 168 23.90 6.79 -27.01
CA MET A 168 24.35 7.35 -28.26
C MET A 168 25.53 6.54 -28.82
N ALA A 169 25.78 6.61 -30.13
CA ALA A 169 26.89 5.88 -30.77
C ALA A 169 28.27 6.27 -30.19
N GLU A 170 28.40 7.47 -29.64
CA GLU A 170 29.60 7.98 -28.98
C GLU A 170 29.80 7.38 -27.57
N ASP A 171 28.78 6.77 -26.99
CA ASP A 171 28.90 6.05 -25.73
C ASP A 171 29.55 4.67 -25.89
N LEU A 172 29.73 4.18 -27.13
CA LEU A 172 30.40 2.93 -27.45
C LEU A 172 31.78 3.23 -28.01
N GLN A 173 32.83 2.76 -27.35
CA GLN A 173 34.21 2.85 -27.82
C GLN A 173 34.71 1.46 -28.20
N VAL A 174 35.41 1.40 -29.34
CA VAL A 174 35.99 0.17 -29.85
C VAL A 174 37.51 0.32 -29.81
N HIS A 175 38.17 -0.55 -29.09
CA HIS A 175 39.61 -0.58 -28.96
C HIS A 175 40.17 -1.83 -29.65
N THR A 176 41.29 -1.72 -30.33
CA THR A 176 41.98 -2.88 -30.89
C THR A 176 43.30 -3.08 -30.15
N GLU A 177 43.44 -4.21 -29.47
CA GLU A 177 44.66 -4.62 -28.82
C GLU A 177 45.36 -5.68 -29.65
N GLY A 178 46.38 -5.28 -30.41
CA GLY A 178 47.11 -6.21 -31.25
C GLY A 178 46.42 -6.51 -32.59
N ARG A 179 46.59 -7.75 -33.08
CA ARG A 179 46.06 -8.16 -34.40
C ARG A 179 44.72 -8.96 -34.33
N GLU A 180 44.40 -9.46 -33.19
CA GLU A 180 43.34 -10.45 -33.05
C GLU A 180 42.30 -10.07 -31.98
N ASP A 181 42.58 -9.07 -31.10
CA ASP A 181 41.72 -8.72 -29.99
C ASP A 181 40.99 -7.39 -30.23
N VAL A 182 39.70 -7.36 -29.91
CA VAL A 182 38.85 -6.17 -29.99
C VAL A 182 38.18 -5.97 -28.65
N GLY A 183 38.51 -4.88 -27.97
CA GLY A 183 37.87 -4.45 -26.74
C GLY A 183 36.68 -3.52 -27.05
N LEU A 184 35.61 -3.70 -26.34
CA LEU A 184 34.45 -2.81 -26.37
C LEU A 184 34.27 -2.19 -25.00
N GLU A 185 34.12 -0.88 -24.98
CA GLU A 185 33.83 -0.12 -23.78
C GLU A 185 32.58 0.74 -24.04
N TRP A 186 31.64 0.73 -23.09
CA TRP A 186 30.45 1.56 -23.20
C TRP A 186 30.00 2.08 -21.83
N ARG A 187 29.20 3.15 -21.87
CA ARG A 187 28.63 3.74 -20.68
C ARG A 187 27.62 2.78 -20.05
N HIS A 188 27.77 2.54 -18.73
CA HIS A 188 26.78 1.77 -17.98
C HIS A 188 25.43 2.48 -17.99
N LEU A 189 24.37 1.76 -18.38
CA LEU A 189 23.00 2.24 -18.24
C LEU A 189 22.42 1.79 -16.90
N PRO A 190 21.80 2.69 -16.17
CA PRO A 190 21.15 2.31 -14.91
C PRO A 190 19.97 1.38 -15.17
N CYS A 191 19.67 0.50 -14.22
CA CYS A 191 18.53 -0.41 -14.22
C CYS A 191 18.48 -1.45 -15.35
N VAL A 192 19.60 -1.76 -15.96
CA VAL A 192 19.71 -2.87 -16.93
C VAL A 192 20.33 -4.09 -16.26
N GLU A 193 19.75 -5.27 -16.51
CA GLU A 193 20.26 -6.55 -15.98
C GLU A 193 21.47 -7.05 -16.75
N GLY A 194 21.63 -6.61 -18.00
CA GLY A 194 22.74 -6.97 -18.88
C GLY A 194 22.65 -6.34 -20.26
N TYR A 195 23.59 -6.69 -21.09
CA TYR A 195 23.69 -6.23 -22.46
C TYR A 195 23.81 -7.42 -23.41
N THR A 196 23.23 -7.31 -24.59
CA THR A 196 23.46 -8.24 -25.69
C THR A 196 24.34 -7.56 -26.72
N VAL A 197 25.53 -8.07 -26.94
CA VAL A 197 26.47 -7.57 -27.94
C VAL A 197 26.39 -8.46 -29.19
N MET A 198 26.12 -7.86 -30.34
CA MET A 198 26.04 -8.57 -31.61
C MET A 198 27.15 -8.11 -32.55
N PHE A 199 27.97 -9.03 -33.02
CA PHE A 199 29.00 -8.82 -34.03
C PHE A 199 28.53 -9.37 -35.37
N THR A 200 28.59 -8.55 -36.39
CA THR A 200 28.30 -8.97 -37.79
C THR A 200 29.55 -8.84 -38.63
N SER A 201 30.05 -9.95 -39.12
CA SER A 201 31.19 -9.99 -40.01
C SER A 201 30.83 -9.55 -41.46
N LYS A 202 31.82 -9.21 -42.28
CA LYS A 202 31.61 -8.77 -43.66
C LYS A 202 30.92 -9.81 -44.54
N ASP A 203 31.03 -11.09 -44.23
CA ASP A 203 30.38 -12.19 -44.90
C ASP A 203 28.97 -12.52 -44.35
N GLY A 204 28.48 -11.67 -43.44
CA GLY A 204 27.13 -11.76 -42.87
C GLY A 204 26.97 -12.78 -41.74
N ARG A 205 28.07 -13.27 -41.16
CA ARG A 205 27.99 -14.10 -39.96
C ARG A 205 27.76 -13.22 -38.73
N GLU A 206 26.85 -13.66 -37.88
CA GLU A 206 26.50 -13.01 -36.64
C GLU A 206 26.97 -13.85 -35.47
N VAL A 207 27.58 -13.20 -34.49
CA VAL A 207 27.92 -13.76 -33.18
C VAL A 207 27.30 -12.88 -32.11
N THR A 208 26.57 -13.49 -31.20
CA THR A 208 25.89 -12.77 -30.12
C THR A 208 26.45 -13.25 -28.78
N GLU A 209 26.80 -12.29 -27.95
CA GLU A 209 27.25 -12.52 -26.58
C GLU A 209 26.38 -11.74 -25.58
N GLU A 210 26.09 -12.41 -24.46
CA GLU A 210 25.36 -11.78 -23.34
C GLU A 210 26.38 -11.38 -22.26
N VAL A 211 26.36 -10.11 -21.91
CA VAL A 211 27.24 -9.52 -20.89
C VAL A 211 26.38 -9.07 -19.71
N GLY A 212 26.62 -9.61 -18.52
CA GLY A 212 25.91 -9.21 -17.31
C GLY A 212 26.11 -7.74 -16.96
N SER A 213 25.24 -7.19 -16.11
CA SER A 213 25.40 -5.82 -15.61
C SER A 213 26.69 -5.68 -14.82
N CYS A 214 27.52 -4.71 -15.21
CA CYS A 214 28.75 -4.41 -14.50
C CYS A 214 28.42 -3.46 -13.33
N HIS A 215 28.82 -3.80 -12.13
CA HIS A 215 28.67 -2.93 -10.94
C HIS A 215 29.70 -1.79 -10.85
N LEU A 216 30.55 -1.62 -11.86
CA LEU A 216 31.58 -0.60 -11.91
C LEU A 216 31.29 0.38 -13.05
N SER A 217 31.93 1.56 -13.00
CA SER A 217 31.67 2.70 -13.88
C SER A 217 31.88 2.46 -15.38
N SER A 218 32.47 1.33 -15.75
CA SER A 218 32.64 0.89 -17.16
C SER A 218 32.52 -0.63 -17.26
N CYS A 219 31.92 -1.12 -18.33
CA CYS A 219 31.91 -2.53 -18.70
C CYS A 219 32.98 -2.73 -19.76
N CYS A 220 34.00 -3.54 -19.46
CA CYS A 220 35.02 -3.94 -20.41
C CYS A 220 34.85 -5.45 -20.70
N THR A 221 34.74 -5.81 -21.96
CA THR A 221 34.87 -7.21 -22.42
C THR A 221 36.07 -7.29 -23.36
N ASP A 222 37.02 -8.11 -22.97
CA ASP A 222 38.18 -8.46 -23.82
C ASP A 222 37.79 -9.68 -24.67
N TRP A 223 37.99 -9.61 -25.99
CA TRP A 223 37.74 -10.67 -26.98
C TRP A 223 39.02 -11.07 -27.70
#